data_9d566b03aa316e9867c388648d6c8867
#
_entry.id   9d566b03aa316e9867c388648d6c8867
#
_cell.length_a   1.000
_cell.length_b   1.000
_cell.length_c   1.000
_cell.angle_alpha   90.00
_cell.angle_beta   90.00
_cell.angle_gamma   90.00
#
_symmetry.space_group_name_H-M   'P 1'
#
loop_
_entity.id
_entity.type
_entity.pdbx_description
1 polymer ?
#
loop_
_entity_poly.entity_id
_entity_poly.type
_entity_poly.pdbx_seq_one_letter_code
_entity_poly.pdbx_strand_id
1 'polypeptide(L)'
;TQFLPWIKEKGYSFTFSMIYAVTRCANQVEAFRCRFVDGKPAVLDRINTSFTYLVPDTELFKVVNVDMQDTLQEYVALAAETVRNQKEYFTGPMGNDIFQFSPFPWVSFTHISHTDSGSRHNAVPLFDWGRFYEKDGRIKLPFSVQVHHSFVDGIHIGKMADLVQSYLDGFKA
;
A
#
# COMPACT_ATOMS: atom_id res chain seq x y z
N THR A 1 2.66 19.05 -3.17
CA THR A 1 3.45 18.37 -2.14
C THR A 1 4.93 18.30 -2.52
N GLN A 2 5.83 18.41 -1.57
CA GLN A 2 7.29 18.24 -1.73
C GLN A 2 7.73 16.78 -1.56
N PHE A 3 6.82 15.86 -1.40
CA PHE A 3 7.13 14.44 -1.18
C PHE A 3 8.01 13.85 -2.29
N LEU A 4 7.62 14.03 -3.57
CA LEU A 4 8.40 13.49 -4.70
C LEU A 4 9.83 14.06 -4.77
N PRO A 5 10.06 15.39 -4.73
CA PRO A 5 11.40 15.95 -4.66
C PRO A 5 12.19 15.41 -3.48
N TRP A 6 11.58 15.33 -2.30
CA TRP A 6 12.23 14.90 -1.08
C TRP A 6 12.71 13.44 -1.15
N ILE A 7 11.83 12.49 -1.55
CA ILE A 7 12.23 11.08 -1.68
C ILE A 7 13.30 10.88 -2.75
N LYS A 8 13.24 11.67 -3.84
CA LYS A 8 14.26 11.65 -4.91
C LYS A 8 15.63 12.12 -4.40
N GLU A 9 15.66 13.20 -3.61
CA GLU A 9 16.88 13.70 -2.98
C GLU A 9 17.50 12.64 -2.06
N LYS A 10 16.67 11.90 -1.30
CA LYS A 10 17.13 10.81 -0.41
C LYS A 10 17.47 9.51 -1.15
N GLY A 11 17.21 9.42 -2.46
CA GLY A 11 17.40 8.20 -3.23
C GLY A 11 16.43 7.08 -2.88
N TYR A 12 15.26 7.41 -2.32
CA TYR A 12 14.27 6.42 -1.91
C TYR A 12 13.39 5.98 -3.07
N SER A 13 13.02 4.70 -3.08
CA SER A 13 12.02 4.17 -4.01
C SER A 13 10.66 4.84 -3.79
N PHE A 14 10.07 5.38 -4.87
CA PHE A 14 8.71 5.93 -4.81
C PHE A 14 7.72 4.88 -4.33
N THR A 15 7.78 3.67 -4.87
CA THR A 15 6.86 2.56 -4.52
C THR A 15 6.94 2.24 -3.03
N PHE A 16 8.13 2.02 -2.48
CA PHE A 16 8.26 1.69 -1.05
C PHE A 16 7.84 2.86 -0.16
N SER A 17 8.16 4.09 -0.58
CA SER A 17 7.75 5.29 0.16
C SER A 17 6.23 5.49 0.20
N MET A 18 5.54 5.21 -0.92
CA MET A 18 4.08 5.25 -0.97
C MET A 18 3.43 4.12 -0.17
N ILE A 19 3.96 2.89 -0.24
CA ILE A 19 3.49 1.78 0.58
C ILE A 19 3.56 2.15 2.07
N TYR A 20 4.70 2.69 2.51
CA TYR A 20 4.85 3.17 3.89
C TYR A 20 3.82 4.24 4.25
N ALA A 21 3.69 5.28 3.42
CA ALA A 21 2.79 6.40 3.67
C ALA A 21 1.33 5.94 3.81
N VAL A 22 0.85 5.12 2.87
CA VAL A 22 -0.51 4.57 2.90
C VAL A 22 -0.72 3.66 4.11
N THR A 23 0.22 2.75 4.38
CA THR A 23 0.13 1.82 5.51
C THR A 23 0.10 2.56 6.84
N ARG A 24 0.99 3.55 7.02
CA ARG A 24 1.01 4.40 8.21
C ARG A 24 -0.32 5.10 8.45
N CYS A 25 -0.92 5.65 7.39
CA CYS A 25 -2.19 6.36 7.48
C CYS A 25 -3.37 5.41 7.70
N ALA A 26 -3.43 4.29 6.97
CA ALA A 26 -4.49 3.30 7.11
C ALA A 26 -4.50 2.66 8.51
N ASN A 27 -3.34 2.41 9.11
CA ASN A 27 -3.24 1.91 10.49
C ASN A 27 -3.83 2.87 11.54
N GLN A 28 -3.98 4.16 11.24
CA GLN A 28 -4.62 5.14 12.13
C GLN A 28 -6.15 5.08 12.09
N VAL A 29 -6.72 4.41 11.10
CA VAL A 29 -8.17 4.24 10.94
C VAL A 29 -8.53 2.82 11.35
N GLU A 30 -9.14 2.64 12.53
CA GLU A 30 -9.44 1.32 13.11
C GLU A 30 -10.13 0.37 12.14
N ALA A 31 -11.10 0.86 11.37
CA ALA A 31 -11.84 0.08 10.37
C ALA A 31 -10.93 -0.65 9.38
N PHE A 32 -9.77 -0.06 9.01
CA PHE A 32 -8.79 -0.71 8.13
C PHE A 32 -7.98 -1.80 8.82
N ARG A 33 -7.99 -1.87 10.15
CA ARG A 33 -7.34 -2.93 10.94
C ARG A 33 -8.27 -4.07 11.32
N CYS A 34 -9.56 -3.97 10.98
CA CYS A 34 -10.53 -5.04 11.22
C CYS A 34 -10.32 -6.22 10.28
N ARG A 35 -10.41 -7.42 10.81
CA ARG A 35 -10.30 -8.69 10.09
C ARG A 35 -11.29 -9.72 10.62
N PHE A 36 -11.55 -10.74 9.83
CA PHE A 36 -12.15 -11.97 10.36
C PHE A 36 -11.04 -12.90 10.85
N VAL A 37 -11.06 -13.22 12.13
CA VAL A 37 -10.16 -14.21 12.77
C VAL A 37 -11.04 -15.33 13.28
N ASP A 38 -10.82 -16.55 12.81
CA ASP A 38 -11.67 -17.73 13.09
C ASP A 38 -13.18 -17.46 12.83
N GLY A 39 -13.46 -16.73 11.75
CA GLY A 39 -14.82 -16.35 11.33
C GLY A 39 -15.48 -15.26 12.18
N LYS A 40 -14.78 -14.68 13.14
CA LYS A 40 -15.28 -13.59 14.00
C LYS A 40 -14.54 -12.28 13.70
N PRO A 41 -15.24 -11.13 13.81
CA PRO A 41 -14.59 -9.83 13.66
C PRO A 41 -13.59 -9.59 14.81
N ALA A 42 -12.41 -9.10 14.46
CA ALA A 42 -11.38 -8.69 15.39
C ALA A 42 -10.66 -7.45 14.86
N VAL A 43 -10.13 -6.62 15.75
CA VAL A 43 -9.27 -5.49 15.42
C VAL A 43 -7.83 -5.91 15.72
N LEU A 44 -6.97 -5.80 14.72
CA LEU A 44 -5.54 -6.07 14.88
C LEU A 44 -4.81 -4.80 15.34
N ASP A 45 -3.78 -4.96 16.15
CA ASP A 45 -3.04 -3.82 16.71
C ASP A 45 -2.26 -3.07 15.63
N ARG A 46 -1.64 -3.80 14.72
CA ARG A 46 -0.81 -3.26 13.63
C ARG A 46 -0.96 -4.12 12.38
N ILE A 47 -1.01 -3.47 11.24
CA ILE A 47 -1.05 -4.12 9.93
C ILE A 47 0.28 -3.87 9.22
N ASN A 48 0.87 -4.93 8.71
CA ASN A 48 2.07 -4.95 7.90
C ASN A 48 1.78 -4.79 6.40
N THR A 49 2.75 -5.03 5.56
CA THR A 49 2.61 -4.84 4.11
C THR A 49 2.93 -6.09 3.32
N SER A 50 2.18 -6.30 2.24
CA SER A 50 2.48 -7.27 1.19
C SER A 50 2.32 -6.58 -0.16
N PHE A 51 3.30 -6.70 -1.04
CA PHE A 51 3.25 -6.00 -2.32
C PHE A 51 3.86 -6.80 -3.46
N THR A 52 3.39 -6.52 -4.67
CA THR A 52 3.99 -7.05 -5.89
C THR A 52 5.23 -6.22 -6.25
N TYR A 53 6.29 -6.91 -6.62
CA TYR A 53 7.54 -6.31 -7.08
C TYR A 53 7.98 -6.97 -8.40
N LEU A 54 8.08 -6.18 -9.46
CA LEU A 54 8.56 -6.66 -10.75
C LEU A 54 10.05 -7.02 -10.64
N VAL A 55 10.40 -8.24 -11.04
CA VAL A 55 11.81 -8.67 -11.06
C VAL A 55 12.50 -7.97 -12.23
N PRO A 56 13.61 -7.24 -12.00
CA PRO A 56 14.33 -6.56 -13.07
C PRO A 56 14.64 -7.49 -14.25
N ASP A 57 14.58 -6.94 -15.46
CA ASP A 57 14.86 -7.63 -16.72
C ASP A 57 13.96 -8.85 -17.02
N THR A 58 12.80 -8.92 -16.39
CA THR A 58 11.78 -9.97 -16.62
C THR A 58 10.37 -9.38 -16.67
N GLU A 59 9.39 -10.22 -17.08
CA GLU A 59 7.95 -9.93 -16.95
C GLU A 59 7.32 -10.63 -15.73
N LEU A 60 8.14 -11.11 -14.81
CA LEU A 60 7.72 -11.83 -13.62
C LEU A 60 7.74 -10.92 -12.39
N PHE A 61 6.87 -11.18 -11.44
CA PHE A 61 6.83 -10.45 -10.18
C PHE A 61 6.95 -11.37 -8.97
N LYS A 62 7.50 -10.83 -7.90
CA LYS A 62 7.47 -11.44 -6.57
C LYS A 62 6.34 -10.86 -5.75
N VAL A 63 5.82 -11.63 -4.82
CA VAL A 63 5.04 -11.12 -3.69
C VAL A 63 5.98 -11.02 -2.48
N VAL A 64 6.11 -9.81 -1.95
CA VAL A 64 7.08 -9.49 -0.90
C VAL A 64 6.33 -9.01 0.33
N ASN A 65 6.61 -9.63 1.47
CA ASN A 65 6.06 -9.24 2.76
C ASN A 65 7.11 -8.46 3.56
N VAL A 66 6.73 -7.31 4.09
CA VAL A 66 7.62 -6.45 4.88
C VAL A 66 6.87 -5.94 6.10
N ASP A 67 7.50 -6.11 7.26
CA ASP A 67 6.96 -5.59 8.51
C ASP A 67 7.04 -4.06 8.54
N MET A 68 5.98 -3.45 9.01
CA MET A 68 5.91 -2.01 9.14
C MET A 68 6.95 -1.50 10.16
N GLN A 69 7.67 -0.45 9.81
CA GLN A 69 8.67 0.20 10.64
C GLN A 69 8.16 1.52 11.21
N ASP A 70 8.87 2.08 12.18
CA ASP A 70 8.47 3.34 12.81
C ASP A 70 8.76 4.55 11.91
N THR A 71 9.81 4.48 11.10
CA THR A 71 10.20 5.54 10.17
C THR A 71 10.17 5.10 8.71
N LEU A 72 9.95 6.08 7.81
CA LEU A 72 10.03 5.86 6.37
C LEU A 72 11.40 5.33 5.93
N GLN A 73 12.47 5.85 6.53
CA GLN A 73 13.84 5.43 6.20
C GLN A 73 14.08 3.96 6.51
N GLU A 74 13.70 3.52 7.70
CA GLU A 74 13.83 2.12 8.12
C GLU A 74 13.01 1.19 7.24
N TYR A 75 11.76 1.59 6.94
CA TYR A 75 10.90 0.79 6.08
C TYR A 75 11.47 0.64 4.66
N VAL A 76 11.92 1.74 4.04
CA VAL A 76 12.49 1.70 2.68
C VAL A 76 13.76 0.85 2.64
N ALA A 77 14.60 0.94 3.66
CA ALA A 77 15.82 0.12 3.77
C ALA A 77 15.47 -1.37 3.90
N LEU A 78 14.55 -1.72 4.80
CA LEU A 78 14.09 -3.10 5.02
C LEU A 78 13.43 -3.67 3.75
N ALA A 79 12.55 -2.90 3.10
CA ALA A 79 11.89 -3.33 1.87
C ALA A 79 12.89 -3.59 0.75
N ALA A 80 13.88 -2.71 0.56
CA ALA A 80 14.93 -2.88 -0.44
C ALA A 80 15.80 -4.11 -0.16
N GLU A 81 16.12 -4.36 1.10
CA GLU A 81 16.87 -5.54 1.52
C GLU A 81 16.07 -6.83 1.29
N THR A 82 14.81 -6.85 1.71
CA THR A 82 13.91 -8.00 1.55
C THR A 82 13.75 -8.37 0.09
N VAL A 83 13.46 -7.40 -0.78
CA VAL A 83 13.34 -7.62 -2.23
C VAL A 83 14.61 -8.21 -2.83
N ARG A 84 15.78 -7.69 -2.44
CA ARG A 84 17.08 -8.16 -2.95
C ARG A 84 17.40 -9.59 -2.50
N ASN A 85 17.06 -9.93 -1.25
CA ASN A 85 17.42 -11.22 -0.65
C ASN A 85 16.41 -12.33 -0.97
N GLN A 86 15.15 -11.99 -1.22
CA GLN A 86 14.12 -12.97 -1.55
C GLN A 86 14.40 -13.61 -2.91
N LYS A 87 14.54 -14.94 -2.96
CA LYS A 87 14.76 -15.72 -4.19
C LYS A 87 13.45 -16.22 -4.77
N GLU A 88 12.53 -16.63 -3.93
CA GLU A 88 11.24 -17.20 -4.31
C GLU A 88 10.27 -16.10 -4.77
N TYR A 89 9.38 -16.46 -5.70
CA TYR A 89 8.29 -15.56 -6.12
C TYR A 89 7.25 -15.37 -5.03
N PHE A 90 7.03 -16.40 -4.21
CA PHE A 90 6.13 -16.40 -3.06
C PHE A 90 6.83 -17.06 -1.87
N THR A 91 6.71 -16.47 -0.70
CA THR A 91 7.33 -16.97 0.55
C THR A 91 6.36 -17.71 1.46
N GLY A 92 5.21 -18.13 0.95
CA GLY A 92 4.18 -18.85 1.70
C GLY A 92 2.83 -18.12 1.69
N PRO A 93 1.85 -18.62 2.45
CA PRO A 93 0.54 -18.00 2.52
C PRO A 93 0.66 -16.58 3.08
N MET A 94 -0.06 -15.65 2.47
CA MET A 94 -0.16 -14.29 2.99
C MET A 94 -0.94 -14.31 4.31
N GLY A 95 -0.41 -13.62 5.32
CA GLY A 95 -1.10 -13.42 6.58
C GLY A 95 -2.38 -12.58 6.44
N ASN A 96 -3.15 -12.52 7.50
CA ASN A 96 -4.34 -11.68 7.58
C ASN A 96 -4.01 -10.27 8.14
N ASP A 97 -2.81 -10.09 8.65
CA ASP A 97 -2.27 -8.89 9.27
C ASP A 97 -1.51 -7.99 8.29
N ILE A 98 -1.95 -7.99 7.04
CA ILE A 98 -1.32 -7.21 5.97
C ILE A 98 -2.31 -6.26 5.29
N PHE A 99 -1.77 -5.19 4.68
CA PHE A 99 -2.34 -4.52 3.53
C PHE A 99 -1.65 -5.01 2.26
N GLN A 100 -2.45 -5.27 1.23
CA GLN A 100 -1.92 -5.65 -0.08
C GLN A 100 -1.75 -4.43 -0.98
N PHE A 101 -0.65 -4.44 -1.76
CA PHE A 101 -0.36 -3.40 -2.74
C PHE A 101 -0.01 -4.04 -4.09
N SER A 102 -0.67 -3.57 -5.14
CA SER A 102 -0.42 -4.03 -6.51
C SER A 102 -0.32 -2.84 -7.47
N PRO A 103 0.69 -1.95 -7.32
CA PRO A 103 0.86 -0.79 -8.19
C PRO A 103 1.26 -1.20 -9.61
N PHE A 104 0.74 -0.48 -10.61
CA PHE A 104 1.11 -0.66 -12.01
C PHE A 104 1.40 0.69 -12.69
N PRO A 105 2.62 1.21 -12.50
CA PRO A 105 2.99 2.57 -12.87
C PRO A 105 3.11 2.81 -14.39
N TRP A 106 2.82 1.81 -15.20
CA TRP A 106 2.90 1.91 -16.68
C TRP A 106 1.69 2.60 -17.31
N VAL A 107 0.52 2.56 -16.64
CA VAL A 107 -0.72 3.13 -17.15
C VAL A 107 -1.41 4.00 -16.10
N SER A 108 -2.12 5.03 -16.55
CA SER A 108 -3.07 5.76 -15.73
C SER A 108 -4.46 5.17 -15.92
N PHE A 109 -5.31 5.21 -14.91
CA PHE A 109 -6.66 4.64 -14.95
C PHE A 109 -7.67 5.58 -14.29
N THR A 110 -8.93 5.40 -14.65
CA THR A 110 -10.09 6.02 -13.99
C THR A 110 -10.92 5.01 -13.21
N HIS A 111 -10.72 3.73 -13.50
CA HIS A 111 -11.35 2.61 -12.81
C HIS A 111 -10.46 1.37 -12.88
N ILE A 112 -10.43 0.61 -11.79
CA ILE A 112 -9.81 -0.72 -11.70
C ILE A 112 -10.67 -1.58 -10.78
N SER A 113 -10.76 -2.86 -11.08
CA SER A 113 -11.33 -3.86 -10.19
C SER A 113 -10.46 -5.12 -10.22
N HIS A 114 -10.36 -5.78 -9.08
CA HIS A 114 -9.68 -7.05 -8.95
C HIS A 114 -10.69 -8.18 -8.88
N THR A 115 -10.26 -9.37 -9.29
CA THR A 115 -11.03 -10.60 -9.07
C THR A 115 -11.13 -10.87 -7.57
N ASP A 116 -12.34 -11.18 -7.12
CA ASP A 116 -12.57 -11.63 -5.75
C ASP A 116 -12.31 -13.13 -5.65
N SER A 117 -11.70 -13.56 -4.55
CA SER A 117 -11.51 -14.98 -4.22
C SER A 117 -12.84 -15.71 -3.91
N GLY A 118 -13.95 -14.98 -3.78
CA GLY A 118 -15.24 -15.48 -3.35
C GLY A 118 -15.30 -15.83 -1.85
N SER A 119 -14.24 -15.60 -1.11
CA SER A 119 -14.22 -15.80 0.34
C SER A 119 -14.88 -14.63 1.07
N ARG A 120 -16.00 -14.88 1.72
CA ARG A 120 -16.72 -13.89 2.55
C ARG A 120 -15.90 -13.38 3.74
N HIS A 121 -14.80 -14.03 4.09
CA HIS A 121 -13.96 -13.68 5.22
C HIS A 121 -12.62 -13.06 4.80
N ASN A 122 -12.39 -12.86 3.51
CA ASN A 122 -11.22 -12.11 3.06
C ASN A 122 -11.50 -10.62 3.20
N ALA A 123 -10.99 -10.02 4.27
CA ALA A 123 -11.15 -8.60 4.57
C ALA A 123 -9.81 -7.83 4.48
N VAL A 124 -8.83 -8.38 3.79
CA VAL A 124 -7.54 -7.71 3.55
C VAL A 124 -7.74 -6.58 2.54
N PRO A 125 -7.49 -5.30 2.92
CA PRO A 125 -7.55 -4.19 1.97
C PRO A 125 -6.48 -4.31 0.90
N LEU A 126 -6.85 -3.97 -0.33
CA LEU A 126 -5.96 -3.90 -1.48
C LEU A 126 -5.86 -2.46 -1.97
N PHE A 127 -4.63 -1.99 -2.14
CA PHE A 127 -4.30 -0.65 -2.61
C PHE A 127 -3.54 -0.72 -3.93
N ASP A 128 -3.92 0.15 -4.87
CA ASP A 128 -3.27 0.26 -6.15
C ASP A 128 -3.06 1.70 -6.53
N TRP A 129 -2.06 1.95 -7.35
CA TRP A 129 -1.90 3.21 -8.06
C TRP A 129 -1.31 2.99 -9.44
N GLY A 130 -1.67 3.88 -10.35
CA GLY A 130 -1.17 3.89 -11.72
C GLY A 130 -0.08 4.93 -11.92
N ARG A 131 0.18 5.22 -13.20
CA ARG A 131 1.09 6.29 -13.60
C ARG A 131 0.52 7.64 -13.19
N PHE A 132 1.31 8.43 -12.51
CA PHE A 132 0.96 9.81 -12.22
C PHE A 132 0.93 10.67 -13.50
N TYR A 133 0.16 11.73 -13.48
CA TYR A 133 0.01 12.69 -14.58
C TYR A 133 -0.09 14.09 -14.03
N GLU A 134 0.22 15.07 -14.87
CA GLU A 134 0.04 16.47 -14.53
C GLU A 134 -1.33 16.94 -15.00
N LYS A 135 -2.04 17.67 -14.14
CA LYS A 135 -3.28 18.36 -14.45
C LYS A 135 -3.37 19.65 -13.63
N ASP A 136 -3.62 20.77 -14.30
CA ASP A 136 -3.78 22.10 -13.69
C ASP A 136 -2.56 22.49 -12.82
N GLY A 137 -1.34 22.21 -13.30
CA GLY A 137 -0.08 22.46 -12.59
C GLY A 137 0.15 21.61 -11.35
N ARG A 138 -0.61 20.51 -11.19
CA ARG A 138 -0.49 19.57 -10.06
C ARG A 138 -0.24 18.16 -10.56
N ILE A 139 0.66 17.45 -9.87
CA ILE A 139 0.85 16.02 -10.07
C ILE A 139 -0.30 15.28 -9.40
N LYS A 140 -0.99 14.47 -10.17
CA LYS A 140 -2.09 13.59 -9.75
C LYS A 140 -1.66 12.13 -9.85
N LEU A 141 -2.05 11.34 -8.87
CA LEU A 141 -1.83 9.89 -8.85
C LEU A 141 -3.20 9.21 -8.82
N PRO A 142 -3.57 8.41 -9.85
CA PRO A 142 -4.75 7.58 -9.74
C PRO A 142 -4.50 6.54 -8.64
N PHE A 143 -5.37 6.53 -7.64
CA PHE A 143 -5.26 5.69 -6.46
C PHE A 143 -6.57 4.94 -6.24
N SER A 144 -6.50 3.64 -6.05
CA SER A 144 -7.63 2.77 -5.80
C SER A 144 -7.49 2.08 -4.44
N VAL A 145 -8.61 1.87 -3.79
CA VAL A 145 -8.70 1.06 -2.60
C VAL A 145 -9.89 0.11 -2.70
N GLN A 146 -9.63 -1.18 -2.53
CA GLN A 146 -10.65 -2.21 -2.43
C GLN A 146 -10.70 -2.71 -0.98
N VAL A 147 -11.89 -2.72 -0.37
CA VAL A 147 -12.09 -3.02 1.04
C VAL A 147 -13.31 -3.90 1.26
N HIS A 148 -13.36 -4.57 2.40
CA HIS A 148 -14.53 -5.34 2.80
C HIS A 148 -15.56 -4.43 3.50
N HIS A 149 -16.78 -4.35 2.93
CA HIS A 149 -17.81 -3.42 3.39
C HIS A 149 -18.39 -3.73 4.78
N SER A 150 -18.11 -4.93 5.33
CA SER A 150 -18.47 -5.21 6.75
C SER A 150 -17.68 -4.36 7.75
N PHE A 151 -16.54 -3.79 7.35
CA PHE A 151 -15.67 -3.04 8.25
C PHE A 151 -15.43 -1.61 7.77
N VAL A 152 -15.33 -1.40 6.47
CA VAL A 152 -14.91 -0.10 5.91
C VAL A 152 -16.02 0.49 5.06
N ASP A 153 -16.48 1.67 5.46
CA ASP A 153 -17.44 2.50 4.73
C ASP A 153 -16.75 3.71 4.08
N GLY A 154 -17.49 4.44 3.25
CA GLY A 154 -17.00 5.64 2.57
C GLY A 154 -16.37 6.68 3.51
N ILE A 155 -16.92 6.85 4.72
CA ILE A 155 -16.36 7.76 5.74
C ILE A 155 -14.94 7.35 6.17
N HIS A 156 -14.66 6.06 6.28
CA HIS A 156 -13.35 5.54 6.64
C HIS A 156 -12.33 5.73 5.50
N ILE A 157 -12.79 5.54 4.25
CA ILE A 157 -11.98 5.80 3.05
C ILE A 157 -11.63 7.29 2.98
N GLY A 158 -12.60 8.19 3.21
CA GLY A 158 -12.37 9.63 3.26
C GLY A 158 -11.32 10.03 4.30
N LYS A 159 -11.47 9.54 5.54
CA LYS A 159 -10.49 9.78 6.62
C LYS A 159 -9.08 9.31 6.24
N MET A 160 -8.96 8.12 5.66
CA MET A 160 -7.67 7.58 5.22
C MET A 160 -7.07 8.43 4.11
N ALA A 161 -7.87 8.85 3.12
CA ALA A 161 -7.41 9.71 2.02
C ALA A 161 -6.89 11.06 2.52
N ASP A 162 -7.61 11.70 3.46
CA ASP A 162 -7.19 12.96 4.09
C ASP A 162 -5.88 12.80 4.87
N LEU A 163 -5.72 11.69 5.59
CA LEU A 163 -4.47 11.38 6.31
C LEU A 163 -3.30 11.18 5.34
N VAL A 164 -3.51 10.44 4.24
CA VAL A 164 -2.48 10.25 3.20
C VAL A 164 -2.10 11.59 2.57
N GLN A 165 -3.08 12.40 2.17
CA GLN A 165 -2.82 13.71 1.57
C GLN A 165 -2.05 14.61 2.54
N SER A 166 -2.49 14.66 3.81
CA SER A 166 -1.83 15.46 4.86
C SER A 166 -0.39 14.98 5.11
N TYR A 167 -0.16 13.67 5.12
CA TYR A 167 1.18 13.10 5.25
C TYR A 167 2.09 13.53 4.10
N LEU A 168 1.60 13.42 2.85
CA LEU A 168 2.36 13.82 1.67
C LEU A 168 2.63 15.34 1.62
N ASP A 169 1.72 16.16 2.13
CA ASP A 169 1.86 17.62 2.19
C ASP A 169 2.77 18.08 3.35
N GLY A 170 3.01 17.23 4.33
CA GLY A 170 3.90 17.48 5.46
C GLY A 170 5.38 17.57 5.09
N PHE A 171 5.78 17.09 3.92
CA PHE A 171 7.16 17.21 3.43
C PHE A 171 7.43 18.63 2.95
N LYS A 172 8.50 19.24 3.47
CA LYS A 172 8.98 20.58 3.11
C LYS A 172 10.31 20.45 2.37
N ALA A 173 10.51 21.39 1.46
CA ALA A 173 11.81 21.54 0.78
C ALA A 173 12.88 21.98 1.77
#